data_8c0fb23fb4476a2b1d7c3b574d0249b0
#
_entry.id   8c0fb23fb4476a2b1d7c3b574d0249b0
#
_cell.length_a   1.000
_cell.length_b   1.000
_cell.length_c   1.000
_cell.angle_alpha   90.00
_cell.angle_beta   90.00
_cell.angle_gamma   90.00
#
_symmetry.space_group_name_H-M   'P 1'
#
loop_
_entity.id
_entity.type
_entity.pdbx_description
1 polymer ?
#
loop_
_entity_poly.entity_id
_entity_poly.type
_entity_poly.pdbx_seq_one_letter_code
_entity_poly.pdbx_strand_id
1 'polypeptide(L)'
;LSAFIGVEIYRFTQVKGIKITMPAAVPPAVARSFESLTPTIIIILGMSTITMWLGIDVHSIVGTLIKPLVNATDTLPSTLIIIFLIMFFWSFGIHGDSIVSSLARPIWLILLDQNTAAVAAGKVATHIGVEPFLQWFVHIGGSGATLGLAILFCFKAKSKYGKTLGRTTILPSIFNINEPMIFGAPIVLNPMLLIPF
;
A
#
# COMPACT_ATOMS: atom_id res chain seq x y z
N LEU A 1 2.61 5.11 15.00
CA LEU A 1 2.30 5.74 16.29
C LEU A 1 0.83 6.15 16.34
N SER A 2 0.32 6.92 15.36
CA SER A 2 -1.08 7.37 15.30
C SER A 2 -2.09 6.21 15.31
N ALA A 3 -1.79 5.11 14.62
CA ALA A 3 -2.64 3.92 14.64
C ALA A 3 -2.75 3.29 16.03
N PHE A 4 -1.64 3.19 16.77
CA PHE A 4 -1.66 2.68 18.15
C PHE A 4 -2.47 3.59 19.09
N ILE A 5 -2.25 4.89 19.02
CA ILE A 5 -3.02 5.88 19.78
C ILE A 5 -4.51 5.77 19.41
N GLY A 6 -4.82 5.65 18.12
CA GLY A 6 -6.19 5.51 17.64
C GLY A 6 -6.89 4.26 18.19
N VAL A 7 -6.23 3.12 18.18
CA VAL A 7 -6.76 1.86 18.72
C VAL A 7 -7.01 1.96 20.23
N GLU A 8 -6.07 2.54 20.99
CA GLU A 8 -6.22 2.67 22.44
C GLU A 8 -7.32 3.69 22.82
N ILE A 9 -7.45 4.78 22.09
CA ILE A 9 -8.56 5.74 22.28
C ILE A 9 -9.89 5.07 21.95
N TYR A 10 -9.97 4.32 20.84
CA TYR A 10 -11.17 3.57 20.49
C TYR A 10 -11.52 2.56 21.59
N ARG A 11 -10.56 1.77 22.03
CA ARG A 11 -10.74 0.81 23.11
C ARG A 11 -11.22 1.47 24.41
N PHE A 12 -10.58 2.56 24.79
CA PHE A 12 -10.95 3.33 25.98
C PHE A 12 -12.40 3.83 25.91
N THR A 13 -12.80 4.43 24.77
CA THR A 13 -14.17 4.93 24.58
C THR A 13 -15.20 3.80 24.63
N GLN A 14 -14.89 2.62 24.07
CA GLN A 14 -15.77 1.45 24.12
C GLN A 14 -15.92 0.93 25.55
N VAL A 15 -14.82 0.75 26.29
CA VAL A 15 -14.83 0.22 27.68
C VAL A 15 -15.54 1.18 28.63
N LYS A 16 -15.34 2.50 28.46
CA LYS A 16 -15.97 3.51 29.32
C LYS A 16 -17.38 3.88 28.88
N GLY A 17 -17.90 3.31 27.80
CA GLY A 17 -19.24 3.64 27.29
C GLY A 17 -19.35 5.06 26.72
N ILE A 18 -18.23 5.74 26.42
CA ILE A 18 -18.20 7.09 25.86
C ILE A 18 -18.37 6.96 24.35
N LYS A 19 -19.60 6.69 23.92
CA LYS A 19 -19.93 6.45 22.51
C LYS A 19 -21.36 6.87 22.21
N ILE A 20 -21.60 7.16 20.93
CA ILE A 20 -22.94 7.43 20.41
C ILE A 20 -23.66 6.10 20.29
N THR A 21 -24.71 5.89 21.11
CA THR A 21 -25.51 4.66 21.05
C THR A 21 -26.72 4.87 20.13
N MET A 22 -26.99 3.90 19.29
CA MET A 22 -28.14 3.91 18.39
C MET A 22 -29.24 2.98 18.91
N PRO A 23 -30.52 3.29 18.60
CA PRO A 23 -31.65 2.41 18.92
C PRO A 23 -31.47 1.02 18.31
N ALA A 24 -32.05 -0.01 18.95
CA ALA A 24 -31.94 -1.40 18.51
C ALA A 24 -32.50 -1.68 17.09
N ALA A 25 -33.30 -0.78 16.55
CA ALA A 25 -33.84 -0.86 15.19
C ALA A 25 -32.80 -0.55 14.10
N VAL A 26 -31.65 0.04 14.46
CA VAL A 26 -30.60 0.41 13.49
C VAL A 26 -29.73 -0.81 13.17
N PRO A 27 -29.42 -1.10 11.88
CA PRO A 27 -28.53 -2.19 11.53
C PRO A 27 -27.18 -2.10 12.23
N PRO A 28 -26.60 -3.22 12.71
CA PRO A 28 -25.36 -3.23 13.50
C PRO A 28 -24.15 -2.59 12.80
N ALA A 29 -24.09 -2.65 11.47
CA ALA A 29 -23.02 -2.02 10.69
C ALA A 29 -23.09 -0.48 10.81
N VAL A 30 -24.29 0.08 10.71
CA VAL A 30 -24.52 1.52 10.81
C VAL A 30 -24.28 1.99 12.25
N ALA A 31 -24.79 1.24 13.25
CA ALA A 31 -24.56 1.56 14.66
C ALA A 31 -23.05 1.65 15.00
N ARG A 32 -22.24 0.68 14.52
CA ARG A 32 -20.78 0.70 14.70
C ARG A 32 -20.11 1.91 14.06
N SER A 33 -20.59 2.36 12.91
CA SER A 33 -20.05 3.57 12.26
C SER A 33 -20.28 4.82 13.13
N PHE A 34 -21.45 4.94 13.74
CA PHE A 34 -21.73 6.06 14.67
C PHE A 34 -20.93 5.93 15.97
N GLU A 35 -20.77 4.72 16.51
CA GLU A 35 -19.94 4.50 17.71
C GLU A 35 -18.47 4.93 17.49
N SER A 36 -17.95 4.81 16.26
CA SER A 36 -16.59 5.20 15.92
C SER A 36 -16.38 6.71 15.78
N LEU A 37 -17.45 7.51 15.66
CA LEU A 37 -17.33 8.97 15.54
C LEU A 37 -16.70 9.61 16.77
N THR A 38 -17.08 9.17 17.98
CA THR A 38 -16.53 9.73 19.23
C THR A 38 -15.02 9.59 19.31
N PRO A 39 -14.43 8.37 19.20
CA PRO A 39 -12.97 8.24 19.21
C PRO A 39 -12.30 8.98 18.04
N THR A 40 -12.93 9.02 16.86
CA THR A 40 -12.39 9.76 15.72
C THR A 40 -12.28 11.27 16.00
N ILE A 41 -13.31 11.86 16.58
CA ILE A 41 -13.30 13.28 16.99
C ILE A 41 -12.19 13.54 18.03
N ILE A 42 -12.06 12.66 19.04
CA ILE A 42 -11.02 12.80 20.07
C ILE A 42 -9.63 12.74 19.46
N ILE A 43 -9.39 11.82 18.49
CA ILE A 43 -8.11 11.67 17.83
C ILE A 43 -7.81 12.92 17.00
N ILE A 44 -8.76 13.39 16.18
CA ILE A 44 -8.59 14.58 15.34
C ILE A 44 -8.28 15.80 16.19
N LEU A 45 -9.07 16.05 17.23
CA LEU A 45 -8.85 17.20 18.12
C LEU A 45 -7.52 17.09 18.88
N GLY A 46 -7.19 15.90 19.37
CA GLY A 46 -5.92 15.67 20.06
C GLY A 46 -4.70 15.90 19.15
N MET A 47 -4.72 15.34 17.94
CA MET A 47 -3.65 15.54 16.97
C MET A 47 -3.56 17.00 16.50
N SER A 48 -4.69 17.65 16.26
CA SER A 48 -4.73 19.07 15.91
C SER A 48 -4.15 19.94 17.04
N THR A 49 -4.45 19.64 18.29
CA THR A 49 -3.89 20.34 19.45
C THR A 49 -2.37 20.16 19.50
N ILE A 50 -1.87 18.96 19.30
CA ILE A 50 -0.42 18.69 19.31
C ILE A 50 0.29 19.45 18.18
N THR A 51 -0.26 19.43 16.97
CA THR A 51 0.38 20.03 15.80
C THR A 51 0.21 21.56 15.77
N MET A 52 -1.00 22.06 16.02
CA MET A 52 -1.31 23.48 15.79
C MET A 52 -1.09 24.37 17.03
N TRP A 53 -1.34 23.83 18.23
CA TRP A 53 -1.23 24.61 19.46
C TRP A 53 0.11 24.42 20.17
N LEU A 54 0.60 23.18 20.23
CA LEU A 54 1.92 22.90 20.82
C LEU A 54 3.07 23.10 19.84
N GLY A 55 2.77 23.32 18.54
CA GLY A 55 3.78 23.52 17.50
C GLY A 55 4.68 22.31 17.26
N ILE A 56 4.26 21.11 17.72
CA ILE A 56 5.01 19.89 17.54
C ILE A 56 4.74 19.33 16.13
N ASP A 57 5.68 19.53 15.23
CA ASP A 57 5.62 18.95 13.89
C ASP A 57 5.99 17.47 13.95
N VAL A 58 4.97 16.61 14.14
CA VAL A 58 5.11 15.16 14.17
C VAL A 58 5.69 14.63 12.86
N HIS A 59 5.35 15.24 11.71
CA HIS A 59 5.88 14.85 10.40
C HIS A 59 7.38 15.09 10.29
N SER A 60 7.85 16.25 10.74
CA SER A 60 9.27 16.60 10.77
C SER A 60 10.06 15.67 11.69
N ILE A 61 9.53 15.34 12.86
CA ILE A 61 10.17 14.40 13.80
C ILE A 61 10.28 13.01 13.16
N VAL A 62 9.19 12.49 12.60
CA VAL A 62 9.20 11.18 11.92
C VAL A 62 10.12 11.21 10.71
N GLY A 63 10.08 12.27 9.90
CA GLY A 63 10.97 12.47 8.77
C GLY A 63 12.45 12.44 9.15
N THR A 64 12.80 13.10 10.25
CA THR A 64 14.19 13.11 10.75
C THR A 64 14.65 11.74 11.22
N LEU A 65 13.79 10.99 11.90
CA LEU A 65 14.08 9.61 12.34
C LEU A 65 14.24 8.64 11.17
N ILE A 66 13.47 8.83 10.08
CA ILE A 66 13.50 7.97 8.90
C ILE A 66 14.61 8.39 7.92
N LYS A 67 15.11 9.62 7.97
CA LYS A 67 16.11 10.17 7.04
C LYS A 67 17.33 9.28 6.78
N PRO A 68 17.97 8.62 7.77
CA PRO A 68 19.06 7.69 7.49
C PRO A 68 18.62 6.48 6.64
N LEU A 69 17.38 6.01 6.84
CA LEU A 69 16.82 4.90 6.10
C LEU A 69 16.49 5.30 4.65
N VAL A 70 16.02 6.54 4.45
CA VAL A 70 15.76 7.12 3.11
C VAL A 70 17.01 7.09 2.24
N ASN A 71 18.14 7.54 2.79
CA ASN A 71 19.41 7.54 2.05
C ASN A 71 19.92 6.13 1.71
N ALA A 72 19.60 5.13 2.53
CA ALA A 72 19.96 3.75 2.29
C ALA A 72 19.06 3.07 1.25
N THR A 73 17.84 3.54 1.03
CA THR A 73 16.86 2.88 0.17
C THR A 73 16.89 3.34 -1.29
N ASP A 74 17.49 4.50 -1.59
CA ASP A 74 17.63 5.01 -2.96
C ASP A 74 18.86 4.42 -3.68
N THR A 75 18.97 3.10 -3.61
CA THR A 75 20.03 2.35 -4.31
C THR A 75 19.43 1.16 -5.05
N LEU A 76 20.09 0.72 -6.12
CA LEU A 76 19.64 -0.46 -6.87
C LEU A 76 19.49 -1.70 -5.99
N PRO A 77 20.45 -2.05 -5.10
CA PRO A 77 20.30 -3.22 -4.24
C PRO A 77 19.07 -3.13 -3.32
N SER A 78 18.81 -1.99 -2.72
CA SER A 78 17.65 -1.84 -1.83
C SER A 78 16.32 -1.89 -2.60
N THR A 79 16.26 -1.31 -3.79
CA THR A 79 15.08 -1.42 -4.67
C THR A 79 14.82 -2.88 -5.04
N LEU A 80 15.87 -3.64 -5.40
CA LEU A 80 15.76 -5.07 -5.70
C LEU A 80 15.32 -5.89 -4.49
N ILE A 81 15.82 -5.59 -3.29
CA ILE A 81 15.37 -6.25 -2.05
C ILE A 81 13.88 -5.97 -1.79
N ILE A 82 13.43 -4.74 -1.96
CA ILE A 82 12.02 -4.37 -1.78
C ILE A 82 11.15 -5.15 -2.77
N ILE A 83 11.50 -5.17 -4.04
CA ILE A 83 10.79 -5.93 -5.07
C ILE A 83 10.78 -7.42 -4.72
N PHE A 84 11.92 -7.97 -4.37
CA PHE A 84 12.03 -9.38 -3.96
C PHE A 84 11.13 -9.70 -2.76
N LEU A 85 11.09 -8.85 -1.73
CA LEU A 85 10.22 -9.06 -0.58
C LEU A 85 8.74 -9.02 -0.96
N ILE A 86 8.33 -8.14 -1.87
CA ILE A 86 6.96 -8.10 -2.39
C ILE A 86 6.62 -9.44 -3.05
N MET A 87 7.47 -9.93 -3.96
CA MET A 87 7.26 -11.20 -4.65
C MET A 87 7.33 -12.39 -3.70
N PHE A 88 8.23 -12.36 -2.73
CA PHE A 88 8.37 -13.38 -1.69
C PHE A 88 7.07 -13.57 -0.89
N PHE A 89 6.46 -12.48 -0.41
CA PHE A 89 5.17 -12.57 0.30
C PHE A 89 4.06 -13.09 -0.61
N TRP A 90 3.99 -12.62 -1.85
CA TRP A 90 3.03 -13.13 -2.83
C TRP A 90 3.19 -14.63 -3.10
N SER A 91 4.40 -15.15 -3.00
CA SER A 91 4.67 -16.59 -3.16
C SER A 91 3.90 -17.46 -2.16
N PHE A 92 3.59 -16.91 -0.99
CA PHE A 92 2.79 -17.56 0.05
C PHE A 92 1.31 -17.13 0.05
N GLY A 93 0.87 -16.41 -0.96
CA GLY A 93 -0.51 -15.90 -1.03
C GLY A 93 -0.80 -14.70 -0.11
N ILE A 94 0.26 -14.11 0.44
CA ILE A 94 0.16 -12.89 1.25
C ILE A 94 0.32 -11.68 0.34
N HIS A 95 -0.54 -10.67 0.46
CA HIS A 95 -0.46 -9.48 -0.39
C HIS A 95 0.80 -8.67 -0.12
N GLY A 96 1.89 -9.04 -0.80
CA GLY A 96 3.24 -8.53 -0.56
C GLY A 96 3.35 -7.02 -0.75
N ASP A 97 2.70 -6.49 -1.79
CA ASP A 97 2.71 -5.06 -2.05
C ASP A 97 2.10 -4.27 -0.88
N SER A 98 0.96 -4.69 -0.35
CA SER A 98 0.34 -4.02 0.81
C SER A 98 1.23 -4.01 2.05
N ILE A 99 1.98 -5.08 2.32
CA ILE A 99 2.85 -5.17 3.49
C ILE A 99 4.10 -4.33 3.29
N VAL A 100 4.83 -4.59 2.21
CA VAL A 100 6.14 -3.97 1.99
C VAL A 100 5.99 -2.48 1.66
N SER A 101 5.01 -2.13 0.81
CA SER A 101 4.75 -0.74 0.46
C SER A 101 4.26 0.09 1.65
N SER A 102 3.54 -0.50 2.62
CA SER A 102 3.16 0.23 3.83
C SER A 102 4.36 0.73 4.63
N LEU A 103 5.48 0.01 4.58
CA LEU A 103 6.74 0.39 5.22
C LEU A 103 7.60 1.30 4.33
N ALA A 104 7.65 1.03 3.03
CA ALA A 104 8.50 1.73 2.08
C ALA A 104 7.89 3.06 1.58
N ARG A 105 6.58 3.15 1.50
CA ARG A 105 5.87 4.31 0.94
C ARG A 105 6.22 5.66 1.57
N PRO A 106 6.35 5.80 2.90
CA PRO A 106 6.79 7.07 3.49
C PRO A 106 8.14 7.53 2.95
N ILE A 107 9.06 6.58 2.69
CA ILE A 107 10.38 6.85 2.14
C ILE A 107 10.26 7.29 0.68
N TRP A 108 9.50 6.56 -0.13
CA TRP A 108 9.28 6.90 -1.54
C TRP A 108 8.65 8.28 -1.72
N LEU A 109 7.74 8.68 -0.83
CA LEU A 109 7.13 10.02 -0.86
C LEU A 109 8.15 11.11 -0.55
N ILE A 110 9.04 10.90 0.43
CA ILE A 110 10.11 11.85 0.73
C ILE A 110 11.06 12.03 -0.47
N LEU A 111 11.46 10.93 -1.11
CA LEU A 111 12.30 10.97 -2.31
C LEU A 111 11.58 11.67 -3.49
N LEU A 112 10.28 11.44 -3.64
CA LEU A 112 9.47 12.09 -4.65
C LEU A 112 9.35 13.60 -4.41
N ASP A 113 9.17 14.03 -3.16
CA ASP A 113 9.13 15.44 -2.78
C ASP A 113 10.48 16.13 -3.06
N GLN A 114 11.60 15.45 -2.78
CA GLN A 114 12.95 15.94 -3.10
C GLN A 114 13.14 16.11 -4.62
N ASN A 115 12.69 15.14 -5.42
CA ASN A 115 12.68 15.23 -6.88
C ASN A 115 11.84 16.42 -7.35
N THR A 116 10.64 16.58 -6.80
CA THR A 116 9.74 17.68 -7.16
C THR A 116 10.36 19.04 -6.85
N ALA A 117 10.98 19.19 -5.67
CA ALA A 117 11.68 20.40 -5.28
C ALA A 117 12.90 20.67 -6.19
N ALA A 118 13.66 19.64 -6.58
CA ALA A 118 14.78 19.77 -7.49
C ALA A 118 14.34 20.27 -8.87
N VAL A 119 13.29 19.68 -9.43
CA VAL A 119 12.72 20.07 -10.73
C VAL A 119 12.16 21.49 -10.69
N ALA A 120 11.46 21.87 -9.61
CA ALA A 120 10.97 23.24 -9.41
C ALA A 120 12.10 24.28 -9.33
N ALA A 121 13.29 23.86 -8.86
CA ALA A 121 14.50 24.68 -8.83
C ALA A 121 15.33 24.62 -10.15
N GLY A 122 14.79 24.03 -11.23
CA GLY A 122 15.47 23.87 -12.51
C GLY A 122 16.60 22.82 -12.51
N LYS A 123 16.63 21.92 -11.53
CA LYS A 123 17.61 20.83 -11.41
C LYS A 123 17.00 19.51 -11.90
N VAL A 124 17.87 18.54 -12.15
CA VAL A 124 17.44 17.18 -12.56
C VAL A 124 16.99 16.39 -11.32
N ALA A 125 15.91 15.62 -11.48
CA ALA A 125 15.50 14.64 -10.48
C ALA A 125 16.55 13.50 -10.41
N THR A 126 17.04 13.19 -9.22
CA THR A 126 18.13 12.23 -9.01
C THR A 126 17.70 10.94 -8.36
N HIS A 127 16.54 10.92 -7.71
CA HIS A 127 16.02 9.75 -7.01
C HIS A 127 15.19 8.89 -7.96
N ILE A 128 15.60 7.64 -8.18
CA ILE A 128 14.92 6.69 -9.07
C ILE A 128 13.93 5.82 -8.28
N GLY A 129 14.30 5.40 -7.05
CA GLY A 129 13.51 4.52 -6.20
C GLY A 129 12.28 5.20 -5.59
N VAL A 130 11.43 5.79 -6.42
CA VAL A 130 10.19 6.49 -6.03
C VAL A 130 8.96 5.69 -6.39
N GLU A 131 7.83 5.92 -5.69
CA GLU A 131 6.58 5.18 -5.93
C GLU A 131 6.14 5.18 -7.40
N PRO A 132 6.13 6.29 -8.16
CA PRO A 132 5.75 6.27 -9.56
C PRO A 132 6.62 5.36 -10.44
N PHE A 133 7.92 5.26 -10.15
CA PHE A 133 8.80 4.35 -10.88
C PHE A 133 8.38 2.89 -10.66
N LEU A 134 8.12 2.50 -9.42
CA LEU A 134 7.68 1.14 -9.10
C LEU A 134 6.33 0.82 -9.73
N GLN A 135 5.36 1.72 -9.62
CA GLN A 135 4.01 1.51 -10.13
C GLN A 135 3.93 1.44 -11.66
N TRP A 136 4.71 2.24 -12.38
CA TRP A 136 4.58 2.34 -13.83
C TRP A 136 5.61 1.53 -14.62
N PHE A 137 6.77 1.20 -14.03
CA PHE A 137 7.83 0.50 -14.72
C PHE A 137 8.12 -0.90 -14.16
N VAL A 138 7.95 -1.10 -12.86
CA VAL A 138 8.20 -2.40 -12.23
C VAL A 138 6.93 -3.23 -12.15
N HIS A 139 5.81 -2.64 -11.71
CA HIS A 139 4.53 -3.31 -11.52
C HIS A 139 3.61 -3.17 -12.74
N ILE A 140 4.13 -3.42 -13.94
CA ILE A 140 3.31 -3.38 -15.18
C ILE A 140 2.29 -4.52 -15.16
N GLY A 141 1.05 -4.17 -14.89
CA GLY A 141 -0.02 -5.15 -14.72
C GLY A 141 -0.14 -5.70 -13.30
N GLY A 142 0.43 -4.99 -12.32
CA GLY A 142 0.48 -5.34 -10.91
C GLY A 142 1.79 -6.01 -10.50
N SER A 143 1.87 -6.45 -9.25
CA SER A 143 3.06 -7.10 -8.70
C SER A 143 3.51 -8.28 -9.58
N GLY A 144 4.81 -8.37 -9.89
CA GLY A 144 5.35 -9.41 -10.76
C GLY A 144 5.13 -9.17 -12.26
N ALA A 145 4.80 -7.94 -12.67
CA ALA A 145 4.64 -7.53 -14.08
C ALA A 145 3.69 -8.45 -14.88
N THR A 146 2.56 -8.85 -14.29
CA THR A 146 1.67 -9.90 -14.78
C THR A 146 0.86 -9.54 -16.02
N LEU A 147 0.94 -8.31 -16.55
CA LEU A 147 0.25 -7.93 -17.78
C LEU A 147 0.65 -8.83 -18.96
N GLY A 148 1.94 -9.16 -19.07
CA GLY A 148 2.44 -10.08 -20.12
C GLY A 148 1.80 -11.46 -20.00
N LEU A 149 1.65 -11.97 -18.78
CA LEU A 149 0.98 -13.24 -18.52
C LEU A 149 -0.51 -13.18 -18.88
N ALA A 150 -1.21 -12.08 -18.55
CA ALA A 150 -2.60 -11.87 -18.93
C ALA A 150 -2.80 -11.87 -20.45
N ILE A 151 -1.90 -11.21 -21.19
CA ILE A 151 -1.88 -11.19 -22.66
C ILE A 151 -1.68 -12.61 -23.22
N LEU A 152 -0.69 -13.34 -22.67
CA LEU A 152 -0.42 -14.72 -23.10
C LEU A 152 -1.65 -15.64 -22.86
N PHE A 153 -2.29 -15.55 -21.71
CA PHE A 153 -3.50 -16.32 -21.45
C PHE A 153 -4.65 -15.92 -22.37
N CYS A 154 -4.82 -14.63 -22.62
CA CYS A 154 -5.89 -14.15 -23.49
C CYS A 154 -5.76 -14.66 -24.93
N PHE A 155 -4.56 -14.65 -25.51
CA PHE A 155 -4.35 -14.90 -26.94
C PHE A 155 -3.73 -16.27 -27.25
N LYS A 156 -2.94 -16.86 -26.33
CA LYS A 156 -2.17 -18.08 -26.60
C LYS A 156 -2.59 -19.29 -25.77
N ALA A 157 -3.40 -19.14 -24.72
CA ALA A 157 -3.84 -20.28 -23.93
C ALA A 157 -4.62 -21.29 -24.79
N LYS A 158 -4.33 -22.58 -24.63
CA LYS A 158 -5.04 -23.67 -25.32
C LYS A 158 -6.29 -24.10 -24.56
N SER A 159 -6.24 -24.09 -23.23
CA SER A 159 -7.37 -24.49 -22.38
C SER A 159 -8.47 -23.43 -22.38
N LYS A 160 -9.73 -23.87 -22.23
CA LYS A 160 -10.88 -22.96 -22.05
C LYS A 160 -10.71 -22.10 -20.81
N TYR A 161 -10.24 -22.73 -19.71
CA TYR A 161 -9.96 -22.02 -18.46
C TYR A 161 -8.97 -20.87 -18.66
N GLY A 162 -7.81 -21.15 -19.25
CA GLY A 162 -6.77 -20.13 -19.47
C GLY A 162 -7.27 -18.98 -20.36
N LYS A 163 -8.03 -19.27 -21.43
CA LYS A 163 -8.63 -18.24 -22.27
C LYS A 163 -9.61 -17.36 -21.51
N THR A 164 -10.45 -17.95 -20.69
CA THR A 164 -11.42 -17.20 -19.86
C THR A 164 -10.68 -16.35 -18.84
N LEU A 165 -9.73 -16.93 -18.13
CA LEU A 165 -8.90 -16.20 -17.16
C LEU A 165 -8.20 -15.01 -17.82
N GLY A 166 -7.50 -15.19 -18.95
CA GLY A 166 -6.85 -14.10 -19.65
C GLY A 166 -7.80 -12.97 -20.04
N ARG A 167 -8.97 -13.31 -20.58
CA ARG A 167 -9.99 -12.34 -20.99
C ARG A 167 -10.57 -11.55 -19.82
N THR A 168 -10.75 -12.18 -18.67
CA THR A 168 -11.32 -11.52 -17.47
C THR A 168 -10.28 -10.72 -16.71
N THR A 169 -9.00 -11.08 -16.80
CA THR A 169 -7.93 -10.42 -16.05
C THR A 169 -7.18 -9.35 -16.83
N ILE A 170 -7.25 -9.33 -18.17
CA ILE A 170 -6.51 -8.38 -18.99
C ILE A 170 -6.88 -6.92 -18.67
N LEU A 171 -8.16 -6.63 -18.52
CA LEU A 171 -8.62 -5.27 -18.22
C LEU A 171 -8.19 -4.80 -16.81
N PRO A 172 -8.42 -5.57 -15.74
CA PRO A 172 -7.84 -5.24 -14.43
C PRO A 172 -6.32 -5.09 -14.45
N SER A 173 -5.58 -5.93 -15.17
CA SER A 173 -4.13 -5.86 -15.26
C SER A 173 -3.62 -4.55 -15.89
N ILE A 174 -4.36 -3.95 -16.82
CA ILE A 174 -4.01 -2.63 -17.37
C ILE A 174 -3.99 -1.55 -16.27
N PHE A 175 -4.81 -1.71 -15.24
CA PHE A 175 -4.87 -0.83 -14.07
C PHE A 175 -4.04 -1.32 -12.88
N ASN A 176 -3.08 -2.22 -13.13
CA ASN A 176 -2.21 -2.83 -12.10
C ASN A 176 -2.95 -3.65 -11.03
N ILE A 177 -4.15 -4.14 -11.34
CA ILE A 177 -4.94 -5.03 -10.46
C ILE A 177 -4.73 -6.46 -10.94
N ASN A 178 -3.92 -7.24 -10.24
CA ASN A 178 -3.51 -8.58 -10.68
C ASN A 178 -3.86 -9.71 -9.73
N GLU A 179 -4.53 -9.46 -8.64
CA GLU A 179 -5.02 -10.49 -7.71
C GLU A 179 -5.81 -11.59 -8.44
N PRO A 180 -6.73 -11.26 -9.38
CA PRO A 180 -7.44 -12.29 -10.13
C PRO A 180 -6.50 -13.16 -10.98
N MET A 181 -5.38 -12.60 -11.47
CA MET A 181 -4.36 -13.36 -12.20
C MET A 181 -3.53 -14.23 -11.25
N ILE A 182 -3.05 -13.68 -10.13
CA ILE A 182 -2.21 -14.38 -9.16
C ILE A 182 -2.91 -15.63 -8.61
N PHE A 183 -4.17 -15.48 -8.22
CA PHE A 183 -4.95 -16.57 -7.67
C PHE A 183 -5.56 -17.47 -8.75
N GLY A 184 -5.94 -16.91 -9.89
CA GLY A 184 -6.50 -17.67 -11.01
C GLY A 184 -5.46 -18.48 -11.78
N ALA A 185 -4.25 -17.97 -11.99
CA ALA A 185 -3.18 -18.70 -12.68
C ALA A 185 -2.36 -19.60 -11.75
N PRO A 186 -2.83 -20.03 -10.62
CA PRO A 186 -2.20 -20.56 -9.41
C PRO A 186 -0.69 -20.25 -9.33
N ILE A 187 -0.34 -18.96 -9.22
CA ILE A 187 1.05 -18.51 -9.06
C ILE A 187 1.53 -18.85 -7.64
N VAL A 188 0.66 -18.70 -6.64
CA VAL A 188 0.94 -18.97 -5.24
C VAL A 188 1.40 -20.42 -5.06
N LEU A 189 2.51 -20.61 -4.35
CA LEU A 189 3.15 -21.91 -4.07
C LEU A 189 3.48 -22.75 -5.32
N ASN A 190 3.53 -22.16 -6.50
CA ASN A 190 3.85 -22.84 -7.74
C ASN A 190 5.23 -22.42 -8.27
N PRO A 191 6.28 -23.25 -8.06
CA PRO A 191 7.64 -22.86 -8.44
C PRO A 191 7.80 -22.53 -9.94
N MET A 192 7.01 -23.16 -10.80
CA MET A 192 7.07 -22.94 -12.25
C MET A 192 6.60 -21.55 -12.66
N LEU A 193 5.67 -20.96 -11.92
CA LEU A 193 5.16 -19.62 -12.17
C LEU A 193 5.77 -18.56 -11.27
N LEU A 194 6.32 -18.95 -10.11
CA LEU A 194 7.02 -18.04 -9.20
C LEU A 194 8.35 -17.54 -9.76
N ILE A 195 9.07 -18.36 -10.52
CA ILE A 195 10.37 -17.97 -11.09
C ILE A 195 10.22 -16.79 -12.08
N PRO A 196 9.26 -16.80 -13.03
CA PRO A 196 9.04 -15.66 -13.92
C PRO A 196 8.24 -14.51 -13.28
N PHE A 197 7.56 -14.74 -12.16
CA PHE A 197 6.80 -13.76 -11.39
C PHE A 197 7.71 -12.87 -10.55
#